data_3937c7ca1d052c219c323623f9b89053
#
_entry.id   3937c7ca1d052c219c323623f9b89053
#
_cell.length_a   1.000
_cell.length_b   1.000
_cell.length_c   1.000
_cell.angle_alpha   90.00
_cell.angle_beta   90.00
_cell.angle_gamma   90.00
#
_symmetry.space_group_name_H-M   'P 1'
#
loop_
_entity.id
_entity.type
_entity.pdbx_description
1 polymer ?
#
loop_
_entity_poly.entity_id
_entity_poly.type
_entity_poly.pdbx_seq_one_letter_code
_entity_poly.pdbx_strand_id
1 'polypeptide(L)' 'MRLLVVEDDPDLNRQLTTALSDAGYVVDRAFDGEEGHFLGDSEPYDAVVLDIGLPKMDGISVLEAWRRNKRTMP' A
#
# COMPACT_ATOMS: atom_id res chain seq x y z
N MET A 1 -1.88 13.73 5.68
CA MET A 1 -2.44 12.40 5.40
C MET A 1 -1.31 11.48 4.97
N ARG A 2 -1.28 10.28 5.52
CA ARG A 2 -0.24 9.29 5.25
C ARG A 2 -0.79 8.16 4.39
N LEU A 3 -0.10 7.86 3.30
CA LEU A 3 -0.54 6.88 2.31
C LEU A 3 0.50 5.76 2.15
N LEU A 4 0.03 4.56 1.85
CA LEU A 4 0.88 3.44 1.46
C LEU A 4 0.61 3.11 0.00
N VAL A 5 1.67 3.04 -0.81
CA VAL A 5 1.62 2.59 -2.20
C VAL A 5 2.24 1.20 -2.28
N VAL A 6 1.46 0.21 -2.70
CA VAL A 6 1.92 -1.17 -2.87
C VAL A 6 1.83 -1.52 -4.35
N GLU A 7 2.97 -1.52 -5.03
CA GLU A 7 3.08 -1.73 -6.48
C GLU A 7 4.43 -2.38 -6.80
N ASP A 8 4.43 -3.48 -7.54
CA ASP A 8 5.64 -4.24 -7.87
C ASP A 8 6.44 -3.64 -9.04
N ASP A 9 5.80 -2.89 -9.92
CA ASP A 9 6.50 -2.18 -11.00
C ASP A 9 7.21 -0.96 -10.40
N PRO A 10 8.57 -0.93 -10.40
CA PRO A 10 9.29 0.17 -9.76
C PRO A 10 9.05 1.52 -10.42
N ASP A 11 8.83 1.57 -11.72
CA ASP A 11 8.57 2.84 -12.42
C ASP A 11 7.18 3.37 -12.08
N LEU A 12 6.17 2.53 -12.09
CA LEU A 12 4.81 2.93 -11.71
C LEU A 12 4.74 3.31 -10.23
N ASN A 13 5.39 2.54 -9.36
CA ASN A 13 5.49 2.86 -7.93
C ASN A 13 6.07 4.25 -7.73
N ARG A 14 7.18 4.57 -8.42
CA ARG A 14 7.82 5.87 -8.33
C ARG A 14 6.92 6.98 -8.85
N GLN A 15 6.23 6.78 -9.97
CA GLN A 15 5.32 7.78 -10.54
C GLN A 15 4.17 8.09 -9.60
N LEU A 16 3.55 7.06 -9.03
CA LEU A 16 2.47 7.23 -8.06
C LEU A 16 2.96 7.94 -6.80
N THR A 17 4.11 7.53 -6.29
CA THR A 17 4.71 8.13 -5.09
C THR A 17 5.02 9.61 -5.31
N THR A 18 5.63 9.94 -6.45
CA THR A 18 5.96 11.33 -6.79
C THR A 18 4.71 12.19 -6.89
N ALA A 19 3.69 11.71 -7.61
CA ALA A 19 2.45 12.46 -7.79
C ALA A 19 1.74 12.73 -6.46
N LEU A 20 1.68 11.73 -5.60
CA LEU A 20 1.02 11.86 -4.29
C LEU A 20 1.83 12.73 -3.33
N SER A 21 3.16 12.61 -3.34
CA SER A 21 4.04 13.45 -2.53
C SER A 21 3.94 14.91 -2.96
N ASP A 22 3.89 15.17 -4.25
CA ASP A 22 3.75 16.53 -4.79
C ASP A 22 2.39 17.15 -4.41
N ALA A 23 1.38 16.32 -4.19
CA ALA A 23 0.08 16.76 -3.72
C ALA A 23 0.04 17.03 -2.20
N GLY A 24 1.15 16.81 -1.50
CA GLY A 24 1.26 17.12 -0.07
C GLY A 24 1.07 15.93 0.87
N TYR A 25 0.94 14.70 0.34
CA TYR A 25 0.80 13.51 1.19
C TYR A 25 2.15 12.96 1.62
N VAL A 26 2.17 12.33 2.79
CA VAL A 26 3.32 11.51 3.23
C VAL A 26 3.12 10.11 2.68
N VAL A 27 4.06 9.62 1.88
CA VAL A 27 3.90 8.37 1.14
C VAL A 27 4.98 7.37 1.54
N ASP A 28 4.56 6.18 1.98
CA ASP A 28 5.44 5.03 2.16
C ASP A 28 5.23 4.07 0.98
N ARG A 29 6.25 3.30 0.65
CA ARG A 29 6.27 2.45 -0.53
C ARG A 29 6.52 0.99 -0.16
N ALA A 30 5.80 0.08 -0.83
CA ALA A 30 6.05 -1.35 -0.79
C ALA A 30 6.05 -1.89 -2.22
N PHE A 31 6.83 -2.94 -2.47
CA PHE A 31 7.02 -3.48 -3.82
C PHE A 31 6.43 -4.88 -4.00
N ASP A 32 5.89 -5.46 -2.95
CA ASP A 32 5.19 -6.75 -3.01
C ASP A 32 4.13 -6.82 -1.90
N GLY A 33 3.28 -7.84 -1.98
CA GLY A 33 2.17 -8.00 -1.05
C GLY A 33 2.61 -8.31 0.38
N GLU A 34 3.72 -9.01 0.56
CA GLU A 34 4.24 -9.33 1.89
C GLU A 34 4.71 -8.06 2.62
N GLU A 35 5.49 -7.23 1.93
CA GLU A 35 5.95 -5.94 2.46
C GLU A 35 4.77 -5.00 2.72
N GLY A 36 3.82 -4.94 1.78
CA GLY A 36 2.63 -4.12 1.93
C GLY A 36 1.77 -4.54 3.12
N HIS A 37 1.61 -5.84 3.32
CA HIS A 37 0.88 -6.37 4.48
C HIS A 37 1.56 -5.98 5.79
N PHE A 38 2.88 -6.14 5.87
CA PHE A 38 3.65 -5.79 7.05
C PHE A 38 3.50 -4.30 7.39
N LEU A 39 3.71 -3.42 6.41
CA LEU A 39 3.59 -1.97 6.63
C LEU A 39 2.17 -1.57 6.98
N GLY A 40 1.18 -2.07 6.25
CA GLY A 40 -0.22 -1.74 6.51
C GLY A 40 -0.72 -2.19 7.88
N ASP A 41 -0.13 -3.25 8.41
CA ASP A 41 -0.48 -3.76 9.73
C ASP A 41 0.28 -3.04 10.86
N SER A 42 1.47 -2.52 10.55
CA SER A 42 2.37 -1.93 11.56
C SER A 42 2.21 -0.42 11.71
N GLU A 43 1.72 0.28 10.70
CA GLU A 43 1.69 1.74 10.64
C GLU A 43 0.28 2.28 10.39
N PRO A 44 -0.04 3.47 10.92
CA PRO A 44 -1.37 4.07 10.73
C PRO A 44 -1.46 4.81 9.40
N TYR A 45 -2.01 4.17 8.38
CA TYR A 45 -2.25 4.80 7.08
C TYR A 45 -3.68 5.28 6.95
N ASP A 46 -3.86 6.42 6.28
CA ASP A 46 -5.19 6.96 5.97
C ASP A 46 -5.81 6.27 4.76
N ALA A 47 -4.97 5.83 3.81
CA ALA A 47 -5.40 5.11 2.62
C ALA A 47 -4.25 4.27 2.06
N VAL A 48 -4.59 3.29 1.22
CA VAL A 48 -3.63 2.41 0.56
C VAL A 48 -3.96 2.33 -0.92
N VAL A 49 -2.95 2.50 -1.77
CA VAL A 49 -3.03 2.21 -3.20
C VAL A 49 -2.44 0.81 -3.39
N LEU A 50 -3.27 -0.15 -3.76
CA LEU A 50 -2.92 -1.57 -3.79
C LEU A 50 -3.11 -2.18 -5.17
N ASP A 51 -2.04 -2.78 -5.72
CA ASP A 51 -2.12 -3.58 -6.93
C ASP A 51 -2.54 -5.01 -6.57
N ILE A 52 -3.61 -5.50 -7.19
CA ILE A 52 -4.18 -6.83 -6.92
C ILE A 52 -3.26 -7.96 -7.39
N GLY A 53 -2.47 -7.74 -8.43
CA GLY A 53 -1.59 -8.76 -9.01
C GLY A 53 -0.22 -8.91 -8.37
N LEU A 54 -0.05 -8.57 -7.09
CA LEU A 54 1.26 -8.55 -6.43
C LEU A 54 1.89 -9.94 -6.28
N PRO A 55 3.23 -10.04 -6.42
CA PRO A 55 3.95 -11.26 -6.09
C PRO A 55 3.94 -11.55 -4.58
N LYS A 56 4.22 -12.78 -4.21
CA LYS A 56 4.29 -13.31 -2.84
C LYS A 56 2.94 -13.39 -2.12
N MET A 57 2.11 -12.35 -2.24
CA MET A 57 0.79 -12.32 -1.61
C MET A 57 -0.10 -11.44 -2.47
N ASP A 58 -1.22 -11.95 -2.96
CA ASP A 58 -2.09 -11.17 -3.84
C ASP A 58 -2.81 -10.05 -3.08
N GLY A 59 -3.20 -9.00 -3.83
CA GLY A 59 -3.78 -7.81 -3.21
C GLY A 59 -5.10 -8.07 -2.48
N ILE A 60 -5.90 -9.03 -2.95
CA ILE A 60 -7.15 -9.39 -2.28
C ILE A 60 -6.87 -10.04 -0.92
N SER A 61 -5.88 -10.93 -0.84
CA SER A 61 -5.50 -11.56 0.42
C SER A 61 -4.97 -10.55 1.43
N VAL A 62 -4.18 -9.57 0.98
CA VAL A 62 -3.71 -8.48 1.83
C VAL A 62 -4.88 -7.69 2.40
N LEU A 63 -5.82 -7.33 1.53
CA LEU A 63 -7.00 -6.55 1.93
C LEU A 63 -7.86 -7.31 2.94
N GLU A 64 -8.09 -8.60 2.71
CA GLU A 64 -8.84 -9.44 3.63
C GLU A 64 -8.17 -9.55 4.99
N ALA A 65 -6.83 -9.71 5.02
CA ALA A 65 -6.08 -9.76 6.26
C ALA A 65 -6.21 -8.47 7.06
N TRP A 66 -6.13 -7.33 6.42
CA TRP A 66 -6.31 -6.04 7.08
C TRP A 66 -7.72 -5.87 7.63
N ARG A 67 -8.74 -6.31 6.88
CA ARG A 67 -10.15 -6.22 7.33
C ARG A 67 -10.40 -7.15 8.52
N ARG A 68 -9.80 -8.35 8.52
CA ARG A 68 -9.90 -9.26 9.68
C ARG A 68 -9.28 -8.65 10.93
N ASN A 69 -8.23 -7.86 10.78
CA ASN A 69 -7.57 -7.14 11.88
C ASN A 69 -8.27 -5.81 12.20
N LYS A 70 -9.47 -5.60 11.68
CA LYS A 70 -10.32 -4.42 11.92
C LYS A 70 -9.66 -3.11 11.46
N ARG A 71 -8.90 -3.16 10.38
CA ARG A 71 -8.36 -1.95 9.74
C ARG A 71 -9.47 -1.28 8.92
N THR A 72 -9.62 0.01 9.08
CA THR A 72 -10.70 0.78 8.45
C THR A 72 -10.19 1.66 7.30
N MET A 73 -9.20 1.20 6.57
CA MET A 73 -8.67 1.91 5.41
C MET A 73 -9.53 1.66 4.17
N PRO A 74 -9.73 2.67 3.34
CA PRO A 74 -10.41 2.50 2.06
C PRO A 74 -9.57 1.70 1.04
#